data_b7618284915170f2a97a79e2eea014b1
#
_entry.id   b7618284915170f2a97a79e2eea014b1
#
_cell.length_a   1.000
_cell.length_b   1.000
_cell.length_c   1.000
_cell.angle_alpha   90.00
_cell.angle_beta   90.00
_cell.angle_gamma   90.00
#
_symmetry.space_group_name_H-M   'P 1'
#
loop_
_entity.id
_entity.type
_entity.pdbx_description
1 polymer ?
#
loop_
_entity_poly.entity_id
_entity_poly.type
_entity_poly.pdbx_seq_one_letter_code
_entity_poly.pdbx_strand_id
1 'polypeptide(L)'
;MTCQGLILTVVFIMLCRAEADTVIQKKVVEVGGNVTLSCLLMGSHDILQVTWQKKNTRENLATYSVSKGVTVAETYRGRLNVTRLSLNDTAITLWRVGIQDDGCYKCLFNTFPTGAIPQDTCLTVYEQLRGSLHYIISEGNLTAICSANAWPRPVISWIVPKAQSEKTEEVVTHPNGTLSVISKLYVNRSTSLAGQLLICRVRHMEEDRDYSVKVEDGWWFSVPWLLATAALLIVFVVLVLTVVCWRRRRKKQSDVSLCYGDFQMKYAS
;
A
#
# COMPACT_ATOMS: atom_id res chain seq x y z
N MET A 1 -9.63 -59.74 35.23
CA MET A 1 -9.51 -58.42 34.48
C MET A 1 -10.10 -57.39 35.40
N THR A 2 -9.26 -56.53 35.96
CA THR A 2 -9.64 -55.57 36.98
C THR A 2 -10.36 -54.37 36.35
N CYS A 3 -11.37 -53.86 37.05
CA CYS A 3 -12.21 -52.76 36.62
C CYS A 3 -11.39 -51.51 36.19
N GLN A 4 -10.16 -51.34 36.69
CA GLN A 4 -9.20 -50.29 36.31
C GLN A 4 -8.69 -50.43 34.88
N GLY A 5 -8.52 -51.62 34.33
CA GLY A 5 -8.08 -51.84 32.95
C GLY A 5 -9.16 -51.43 31.93
N LEU A 6 -10.44 -51.65 32.31
CA LEU A 6 -11.55 -51.26 31.42
C LEU A 6 -11.75 -49.74 31.35
N ILE A 7 -11.55 -49.03 32.47
CA ILE A 7 -11.65 -47.56 32.53
C ILE A 7 -10.51 -46.93 31.73
N LEU A 8 -9.28 -47.42 31.82
CA LEU A 8 -8.14 -46.92 31.05
C LEU A 8 -8.32 -47.11 29.53
N THR A 9 -8.88 -48.25 29.10
CA THR A 9 -9.15 -48.51 27.69
C THR A 9 -10.28 -47.62 27.13
N VAL A 10 -11.34 -47.39 27.93
CA VAL A 10 -12.43 -46.49 27.53
C VAL A 10 -11.97 -45.02 27.45
N VAL A 11 -11.13 -44.58 28.41
CA VAL A 11 -10.54 -43.22 28.38
C VAL A 11 -9.58 -43.10 27.21
N PHE A 12 -8.78 -44.09 26.87
CA PHE A 12 -7.89 -44.07 25.71
C PHE A 12 -8.65 -44.02 24.37
N ILE A 13 -9.79 -44.76 24.28
CA ILE A 13 -10.67 -44.72 23.09
C ILE A 13 -11.38 -43.34 22.94
N MET A 14 -11.72 -42.72 24.08
CA MET A 14 -12.30 -41.35 24.07
C MET A 14 -11.29 -40.26 23.68
N LEU A 15 -10.00 -40.43 24.03
CA LEU A 15 -8.92 -39.49 23.67
C LEU A 15 -8.42 -39.65 22.23
N CYS A 16 -8.69 -40.77 21.57
CA CYS A 16 -8.36 -41.03 20.16
C CYS A 16 -9.45 -40.64 19.17
N ARG A 17 -10.46 -39.89 19.56
CA ARG A 17 -11.23 -39.11 18.58
C ARG A 17 -10.36 -37.95 18.13
N ALA A 18 -9.40 -38.23 17.26
CA ALA A 18 -8.83 -37.21 16.38
C ALA A 18 -9.99 -36.62 15.58
N GLU A 19 -10.43 -35.43 15.93
CA GLU A 19 -11.17 -34.61 15.01
C GLU A 19 -10.29 -34.54 13.76
N ALA A 20 -10.76 -35.13 12.67
CA ALA A 20 -10.13 -34.98 11.40
C ALA A 20 -10.33 -33.48 11.07
N ASP A 21 -9.32 -32.66 11.39
CA ASP A 21 -9.23 -31.31 10.94
C ASP A 21 -9.35 -31.36 9.41
N THR A 22 -10.51 -30.96 8.91
CA THR A 22 -10.71 -30.80 7.47
C THR A 22 -9.76 -29.70 7.03
N VAL A 23 -8.64 -30.07 6.41
CA VAL A 23 -7.66 -29.13 5.89
C VAL A 23 -8.34 -28.31 4.78
N ILE A 24 -8.79 -27.12 5.16
CA ILE A 24 -9.41 -26.19 4.22
C ILE A 24 -8.33 -25.73 3.24
N GLN A 25 -8.50 -26.02 1.97
CA GLN A 25 -7.59 -25.56 0.93
C GLN A 25 -7.71 -24.04 0.78
N LYS A 26 -6.61 -23.31 0.96
CA LYS A 26 -6.53 -21.86 0.75
C LYS A 26 -5.79 -21.57 -0.55
N LYS A 27 -6.36 -20.77 -1.41
CA LYS A 27 -5.75 -20.23 -2.63
C LYS A 27 -5.62 -18.74 -2.52
N VAL A 28 -4.53 -18.19 -3.06
CA VAL A 28 -4.26 -16.75 -3.10
C VAL A 28 -4.07 -16.37 -4.56
N VAL A 29 -4.71 -15.28 -5.00
CA VAL A 29 -4.62 -14.79 -6.37
C VAL A 29 -4.69 -13.27 -6.41
N GLU A 30 -3.93 -12.67 -7.31
CA GLU A 30 -4.00 -11.23 -7.60
C GLU A 30 -5.27 -10.90 -8.40
N VAL A 31 -5.83 -9.71 -8.17
CA VAL A 31 -6.96 -9.18 -8.95
C VAL A 31 -6.64 -9.24 -10.46
N GLY A 32 -7.62 -9.70 -11.26
CA GLY A 32 -7.45 -9.95 -12.70
C GLY A 32 -6.82 -11.28 -13.05
N GLY A 33 -6.26 -12.01 -12.08
CA GLY A 33 -5.68 -13.34 -12.26
C GLY A 33 -6.74 -14.44 -12.46
N ASN A 34 -6.24 -15.66 -12.60
CA ASN A 34 -7.08 -16.86 -12.75
C ASN A 34 -6.77 -17.83 -11.62
N VAL A 35 -7.80 -18.53 -11.13
CA VAL A 35 -7.64 -19.47 -10.02
C VAL A 35 -8.48 -20.72 -10.25
N THR A 36 -7.92 -21.87 -9.90
CA THR A 36 -8.65 -23.14 -9.87
C THR A 36 -8.86 -23.56 -8.42
N LEU A 37 -10.11 -23.70 -8.04
CA LEU A 37 -10.56 -24.22 -6.75
C LEU A 37 -10.95 -25.68 -6.93
N SER A 38 -10.55 -26.55 -6.00
CA SER A 38 -10.82 -27.99 -6.08
C SER A 38 -11.35 -28.51 -4.75
N CYS A 39 -12.17 -29.55 -4.85
CA CYS A 39 -12.69 -30.32 -3.73
C CYS A 39 -12.56 -31.80 -4.03
N LEU A 40 -12.19 -32.56 -3.01
CA LEU A 40 -12.06 -34.00 -3.08
C LEU A 40 -12.87 -34.63 -1.95
N LEU A 41 -13.83 -35.49 -2.28
CA LEU A 41 -14.55 -36.31 -1.33
C LEU A 41 -13.90 -37.69 -1.23
N MET A 42 -13.34 -38.01 -0.08
CA MET A 42 -12.71 -39.28 0.17
C MET A 42 -13.77 -40.35 0.55
N GLY A 43 -13.48 -41.58 0.21
CA GLY A 43 -14.35 -42.72 0.51
C GLY A 43 -15.26 -43.13 -0.67
N SER A 44 -16.00 -44.23 -0.46
CA SER A 44 -16.94 -44.73 -1.46
C SER A 44 -18.34 -44.18 -1.16
N HIS A 45 -18.79 -43.25 -1.99
CA HIS A 45 -20.10 -42.62 -1.88
C HIS A 45 -20.80 -42.69 -3.24
N ASP A 46 -22.10 -42.95 -3.21
CA ASP A 46 -22.95 -42.84 -4.41
C ASP A 46 -23.33 -41.36 -4.62
N ILE A 47 -22.51 -40.64 -5.38
CA ILE A 47 -22.65 -39.22 -5.62
C ILE A 47 -23.48 -39.00 -6.87
N LEU A 48 -24.62 -38.30 -6.72
CA LEU A 48 -25.54 -38.01 -7.79
C LEU A 48 -25.23 -36.69 -8.51
N GLN A 49 -24.75 -35.70 -7.75
CA GLN A 49 -24.52 -34.35 -8.21
C GLN A 49 -23.52 -33.61 -7.31
N VAL A 50 -22.72 -32.73 -7.89
CA VAL A 50 -21.88 -31.78 -7.16
C VAL A 50 -22.37 -30.35 -7.44
N THR A 51 -22.50 -29.54 -6.39
CA THR A 51 -22.89 -28.14 -6.48
C THR A 51 -21.82 -27.27 -5.85
N TRP A 52 -21.31 -26.30 -6.62
CA TRP A 52 -20.42 -25.27 -6.13
C TRP A 52 -21.23 -24.06 -5.67
N GLN A 53 -20.98 -23.59 -4.44
CA GLN A 53 -21.66 -22.43 -3.84
C GLN A 53 -20.65 -21.46 -3.26
N LYS A 54 -20.96 -20.16 -3.31
CA LYS A 54 -20.27 -19.15 -2.51
C LYS A 54 -20.85 -19.14 -1.10
N LYS A 55 -19.99 -19.31 -0.07
CA LYS A 55 -20.45 -19.58 1.30
C LYS A 55 -21.27 -18.42 1.90
N ASN A 56 -20.84 -17.18 1.63
CA ASN A 56 -21.45 -15.99 2.22
C ASN A 56 -22.84 -15.64 1.65
N THR A 57 -23.00 -15.83 0.34
CA THR A 57 -24.26 -15.50 -0.36
C THR A 57 -25.17 -16.70 -0.54
N ARG A 58 -24.67 -17.92 -0.33
CA ARG A 58 -25.34 -19.20 -0.67
C ARG A 58 -25.75 -19.27 -2.16
N GLU A 59 -25.12 -18.48 -3.00
CA GLU A 59 -25.35 -18.48 -4.44
C GLU A 59 -24.72 -19.73 -5.07
N ASN A 60 -25.48 -20.45 -5.91
CA ASN A 60 -24.94 -21.55 -6.69
C ASN A 60 -24.17 -20.98 -7.88
N LEU A 61 -22.89 -21.36 -8.00
CA LEU A 61 -22.02 -20.96 -9.09
C LEU A 61 -22.14 -21.92 -10.27
N ALA A 62 -22.05 -23.21 -9.96
CA ALA A 62 -22.14 -24.28 -10.95
C ALA A 62 -22.63 -25.57 -10.33
N THR A 63 -23.24 -26.43 -11.16
CA THR A 63 -23.58 -27.80 -10.80
C THR A 63 -23.07 -28.76 -11.88
N TYR A 64 -22.72 -29.97 -11.46
CA TYR A 64 -22.37 -31.06 -12.35
C TYR A 64 -23.08 -32.35 -11.93
N SER A 65 -23.72 -33.03 -12.89
CA SER A 65 -24.22 -34.37 -12.72
C SER A 65 -23.99 -35.16 -14.01
N VAL A 66 -23.88 -36.47 -13.89
CA VAL A 66 -23.68 -37.35 -15.08
C VAL A 66 -24.84 -37.24 -16.04
N SER A 67 -26.08 -37.11 -15.56
CA SER A 67 -27.28 -37.09 -16.37
C SER A 67 -27.54 -35.78 -17.10
N LYS A 68 -27.16 -34.62 -16.49
CA LYS A 68 -27.45 -33.28 -17.05
C LYS A 68 -26.21 -32.51 -17.49
N GLY A 69 -25.02 -33.04 -17.20
CA GLY A 69 -23.76 -32.35 -17.48
C GLY A 69 -23.54 -31.16 -16.57
N VAL A 70 -22.83 -30.15 -17.09
CA VAL A 70 -22.47 -28.92 -16.38
C VAL A 70 -23.51 -27.83 -16.61
N THR A 71 -23.93 -27.17 -15.52
CA THR A 71 -24.70 -25.94 -15.57
C THR A 71 -23.98 -24.85 -14.77
N VAL A 72 -23.73 -23.69 -15.39
CA VAL A 72 -23.10 -22.51 -14.76
C VAL A 72 -24.13 -21.42 -14.59
N ALA A 73 -24.17 -20.78 -13.42
CA ALA A 73 -25.06 -19.67 -13.13
C ALA A 73 -24.80 -18.49 -14.10
N GLU A 74 -25.85 -17.76 -14.47
CA GLU A 74 -25.78 -16.67 -15.46
C GLU A 74 -24.74 -15.59 -15.07
N THR A 75 -24.67 -15.26 -13.77
CA THR A 75 -23.74 -14.26 -13.19
C THR A 75 -22.27 -14.65 -13.37
N TYR A 76 -21.97 -15.96 -13.59
CA TYR A 76 -20.63 -16.49 -13.77
C TYR A 76 -20.36 -16.95 -15.19
N ARG A 77 -21.33 -16.80 -16.10
CA ARG A 77 -21.16 -17.21 -17.51
C ARG A 77 -20.00 -16.45 -18.16
N GLY A 78 -19.12 -17.19 -18.83
CA GLY A 78 -17.94 -16.63 -19.50
C GLY A 78 -16.75 -16.32 -18.58
N ARG A 79 -16.90 -16.48 -17.25
CA ARG A 79 -15.80 -16.30 -16.31
C ARG A 79 -15.61 -17.44 -15.30
N LEU A 80 -16.43 -18.49 -15.40
CA LEU A 80 -16.30 -19.73 -14.63
C LEU A 80 -16.52 -20.94 -15.53
N ASN A 81 -15.73 -21.97 -15.31
CA ASN A 81 -15.97 -23.30 -15.89
C ASN A 81 -15.65 -24.40 -14.87
N VAL A 82 -16.35 -25.54 -15.00
CA VAL A 82 -16.01 -26.76 -14.27
C VAL A 82 -14.93 -27.48 -15.07
N THR A 83 -13.70 -27.48 -14.55
CA THR A 83 -12.51 -27.99 -15.26
C THR A 83 -12.18 -29.43 -14.96
N ARG A 84 -12.71 -29.97 -13.84
CA ARG A 84 -12.59 -31.37 -13.48
C ARG A 84 -13.98 -31.94 -13.24
N LEU A 85 -14.38 -32.91 -14.10
CA LEU A 85 -15.72 -33.46 -14.21
C LEU A 85 -15.81 -34.85 -13.56
N SER A 86 -15.23 -35.05 -12.39
CA SER A 86 -15.44 -36.25 -11.59
C SER A 86 -16.38 -35.96 -10.44
N LEU A 87 -17.26 -36.87 -10.09
CA LEU A 87 -18.23 -36.66 -9.03
C LEU A 87 -17.57 -36.58 -7.64
N ASN A 88 -16.47 -37.32 -7.42
CA ASN A 88 -15.74 -37.31 -6.14
C ASN A 88 -14.55 -36.35 -6.11
N ASP A 89 -14.04 -35.89 -7.30
CA ASP A 89 -12.93 -34.97 -7.44
C ASP A 89 -13.33 -33.88 -8.47
N THR A 90 -13.73 -32.75 -7.97
CA THR A 90 -14.27 -31.66 -8.79
C THR A 90 -13.42 -30.40 -8.67
N ALA A 91 -13.34 -29.62 -9.76
CA ALA A 91 -12.67 -28.33 -9.75
C ALA A 91 -13.39 -27.32 -10.65
N ILE A 92 -13.40 -26.08 -10.19
CA ILE A 92 -13.83 -24.93 -10.99
C ILE A 92 -12.66 -23.98 -11.22
N THR A 93 -12.61 -23.36 -12.39
CA THR A 93 -11.67 -22.29 -12.69
C THR A 93 -12.44 -20.99 -12.86
N LEU A 94 -12.02 -19.97 -12.11
CA LEU A 94 -12.47 -18.60 -12.23
C LEU A 94 -11.42 -17.80 -13.00
N TRP A 95 -11.86 -17.04 -14.01
CA TRP A 95 -11.02 -16.13 -14.78
C TRP A 95 -11.33 -14.68 -14.43
N ARG A 96 -10.29 -13.82 -14.53
CA ARG A 96 -10.39 -12.40 -14.24
C ARG A 96 -11.03 -12.16 -12.86
N VAL A 97 -10.43 -12.79 -11.86
CA VAL A 97 -10.89 -12.74 -10.47
C VAL A 97 -10.91 -11.30 -9.98
N GLY A 98 -12.00 -10.87 -9.37
CA GLY A 98 -12.15 -9.56 -8.76
C GLY A 98 -12.22 -9.65 -7.23
N ILE A 99 -12.19 -8.51 -6.56
CA ILE A 99 -12.29 -8.43 -5.08
C ILE A 99 -13.61 -9.06 -4.59
N GLN A 100 -14.68 -8.96 -5.38
CA GLN A 100 -15.97 -9.58 -5.08
C GLN A 100 -15.91 -11.11 -5.03
N ASP A 101 -14.88 -11.75 -5.59
CA ASP A 101 -14.70 -13.19 -5.56
C ASP A 101 -13.99 -13.68 -4.30
N ASP A 102 -13.43 -12.77 -3.51
CA ASP A 102 -12.81 -13.09 -2.22
C ASP A 102 -13.78 -13.83 -1.30
N GLY A 103 -13.26 -14.80 -0.54
CA GLY A 103 -14.01 -15.55 0.44
C GLY A 103 -14.00 -17.06 0.24
N CYS A 104 -14.84 -17.77 0.98
CA CYS A 104 -14.89 -19.22 0.98
C CYS A 104 -16.01 -19.74 0.10
N TYR A 105 -15.70 -20.87 -0.54
CA TYR A 105 -16.58 -21.60 -1.43
C TYR A 105 -16.86 -22.98 -0.83
N LYS A 106 -17.99 -23.54 -1.16
CA LYS A 106 -18.46 -24.84 -0.68
C LYS A 106 -18.77 -25.75 -1.87
N CYS A 107 -18.23 -26.94 -1.83
CA CYS A 107 -18.64 -28.05 -2.69
C CYS A 107 -19.66 -28.90 -1.95
N LEU A 108 -20.84 -29.02 -2.47
CA LEU A 108 -21.87 -29.90 -1.92
C LEU A 108 -21.94 -31.15 -2.79
N PHE A 109 -21.50 -32.27 -2.23
CA PHE A 109 -21.61 -33.59 -2.85
C PHE A 109 -22.96 -34.18 -2.41
N ASN A 110 -23.94 -34.20 -3.31
CA ASN A 110 -25.24 -34.77 -3.06
C ASN A 110 -25.15 -36.31 -3.25
N THR A 111 -25.19 -37.03 -2.15
CA THR A 111 -25.00 -38.49 -2.11
C THR A 111 -26.26 -39.21 -1.71
N PHE A 112 -26.39 -40.46 -2.12
CA PHE A 112 -27.44 -41.37 -1.67
C PHE A 112 -26.86 -42.51 -0.81
N PRO A 113 -27.50 -42.92 0.30
CA PRO A 113 -28.65 -42.27 0.95
C PRO A 113 -28.25 -41.16 1.96
N THR A 114 -26.96 -40.77 2.07
CA THR A 114 -26.42 -39.93 3.14
C THR A 114 -26.82 -38.47 3.04
N GLY A 115 -27.22 -38.02 1.83
CA GLY A 115 -27.56 -36.62 1.58
C GLY A 115 -26.35 -35.77 1.17
N ALA A 116 -26.38 -34.47 1.46
CA ALA A 116 -25.36 -33.53 1.01
C ALA A 116 -24.15 -33.52 1.97
N ILE A 117 -22.95 -33.81 1.45
CA ILE A 117 -21.67 -33.74 2.18
C ILE A 117 -20.94 -32.48 1.74
N PRO A 118 -20.72 -31.50 2.64
CA PRO A 118 -20.01 -30.27 2.30
C PRO A 118 -18.49 -30.43 2.41
N GLN A 119 -17.76 -29.77 1.50
CA GLN A 119 -16.33 -29.51 1.58
C GLN A 119 -16.08 -28.02 1.33
N ASP A 120 -15.17 -27.42 2.09
CA ASP A 120 -14.86 -25.99 1.99
C ASP A 120 -13.50 -25.76 1.32
N THR A 121 -13.41 -24.73 0.49
CA THR A 121 -12.16 -24.19 -0.06
C THR A 121 -12.23 -22.67 0.00
N CYS A 122 -11.14 -21.98 0.33
CA CYS A 122 -11.14 -20.53 0.46
C CYS A 122 -10.19 -19.89 -0.54
N LEU A 123 -10.64 -18.77 -1.09
CA LEU A 123 -9.92 -17.90 -1.99
C LEU A 123 -9.62 -16.58 -1.27
N THR A 124 -8.35 -16.19 -1.25
CA THR A 124 -7.93 -14.84 -0.87
C THR A 124 -7.54 -14.11 -2.13
N VAL A 125 -8.26 -13.04 -2.42
CA VAL A 125 -7.95 -12.14 -3.53
C VAL A 125 -7.13 -10.98 -2.98
N TYR A 126 -6.09 -10.55 -3.70
CA TYR A 126 -5.33 -9.38 -3.29
C TYR A 126 -5.07 -8.43 -4.45
N GLU A 127 -4.95 -7.16 -4.14
CA GLU A 127 -4.41 -6.11 -5.01
C GLU A 127 -3.09 -5.65 -4.41
N GLN A 128 -2.10 -5.43 -5.27
CA GLN A 128 -0.76 -5.03 -4.83
C GLN A 128 -0.76 -3.74 -4.04
N LEU A 129 0.04 -3.71 -2.98
CA LEU A 129 0.22 -2.53 -2.16
C LEU A 129 0.91 -1.41 -2.93
N ARG A 130 0.27 -0.24 -3.00
CA ARG A 130 0.83 1.04 -3.46
C ARG A 130 0.78 2.02 -2.31
N GLY A 131 1.91 2.57 -1.93
CA GLY A 131 1.97 3.52 -0.83
C GLY A 131 2.86 4.71 -1.13
N SER A 132 2.69 5.78 -0.37
CA SER A 132 3.51 6.97 -0.42
C SER A 132 3.60 7.62 0.95
N LEU A 133 4.71 8.33 1.19
CA LEU A 133 4.93 9.15 2.38
C LEU A 133 5.43 10.52 1.94
N HIS A 134 4.79 11.56 2.44
CA HIS A 134 5.25 12.94 2.31
C HIS A 134 4.96 13.72 3.58
N TYR A 135 5.59 14.88 3.75
CA TYR A 135 5.35 15.76 4.88
C TYR A 135 5.29 17.22 4.43
N ILE A 136 4.66 18.04 5.28
CA ILE A 136 4.54 19.48 5.12
C ILE A 136 4.94 20.11 6.45
N ILE A 137 5.70 21.20 6.39
CA ILE A 137 6.00 22.03 7.56
C ILE A 137 5.26 23.35 7.40
N SER A 138 4.43 23.68 8.38
CA SER A 138 3.70 24.94 8.44
C SER A 138 3.72 25.50 9.85
N GLU A 139 4.09 26.77 10.01
CA GLU A 139 4.15 27.46 11.29
C GLU A 139 4.97 26.72 12.37
N GLY A 140 6.04 26.03 11.94
CA GLY A 140 6.90 25.26 12.85
C GLY A 140 6.34 23.91 13.29
N ASN A 141 5.18 23.49 12.76
CA ASN A 141 4.60 22.17 12.99
C ASN A 141 4.77 21.30 11.75
N LEU A 142 5.02 19.99 11.96
CA LEU A 142 5.14 19.02 10.89
C LEU A 142 3.86 18.18 10.80
N THR A 143 3.31 18.07 9.60
CA THR A 143 2.25 17.13 9.27
C THR A 143 2.79 16.14 8.25
N ALA A 144 2.93 14.88 8.66
CA ALA A 144 3.29 13.79 7.75
C ALA A 144 2.04 13.05 7.31
N ILE A 145 1.98 12.69 6.04
CA ILE A 145 0.85 11.99 5.42
C ILE A 145 1.39 10.73 4.76
N CYS A 146 0.96 9.59 5.29
CA CYS A 146 1.23 8.28 4.72
C CYS A 146 -0.06 7.74 4.12
N SER A 147 -0.01 7.34 2.87
CA SER A 147 -1.14 6.72 2.18
C SER A 147 -0.76 5.36 1.66
N ALA A 148 -1.70 4.40 1.78
CA ALA A 148 -1.54 3.04 1.29
C ALA A 148 -2.83 2.57 0.64
N ASN A 149 -2.75 2.11 -0.62
CA ASN A 149 -3.87 1.54 -1.36
C ASN A 149 -3.59 0.08 -1.64
N ALA A 150 -4.52 -0.79 -1.26
CA ALA A 150 -4.44 -2.23 -1.46
C ALA A 150 -5.79 -2.92 -1.21
N TRP A 151 -5.82 -4.24 -1.44
CA TRP A 151 -6.81 -5.18 -0.94
C TRP A 151 -6.11 -6.51 -0.55
N PRO A 152 -6.38 -7.11 0.62
CA PRO A 152 -7.19 -6.61 1.74
C PRO A 152 -6.67 -5.31 2.33
N ARG A 153 -7.44 -4.71 3.25
CA ARG A 153 -7.11 -3.42 3.86
C ARG A 153 -5.68 -3.41 4.42
N PRO A 154 -4.82 -2.47 4.00
CA PRO A 154 -3.51 -2.29 4.58
C PRO A 154 -3.60 -1.65 5.97
N VAL A 155 -2.60 -1.89 6.82
CA VAL A 155 -2.48 -1.33 8.16
C VAL A 155 -1.25 -0.43 8.22
N ILE A 156 -1.44 0.84 8.61
CA ILE A 156 -0.37 1.82 8.72
C ILE A 156 0.09 1.94 10.18
N SER A 157 1.39 1.94 10.39
CA SER A 157 2.04 2.24 11.66
C SER A 157 3.20 3.22 11.47
N TRP A 158 3.43 4.08 12.47
CA TRP A 158 4.48 5.08 12.42
C TRP A 158 5.66 4.66 13.31
N ILE A 159 6.86 4.79 12.78
CA ILE A 159 8.11 4.65 13.53
C ILE A 159 8.72 6.05 13.59
N VAL A 160 8.49 6.71 14.72
CA VAL A 160 8.97 8.07 14.97
C VAL A 160 9.80 8.09 16.25
N PRO A 161 10.86 8.91 16.31
CA PRO A 161 11.53 9.18 17.55
C PRO A 161 10.53 9.73 18.60
N LYS A 162 10.87 9.67 19.88
CA LYS A 162 10.03 10.11 21.00
C LYS A 162 9.62 11.59 20.87
N ALA A 163 8.62 11.87 20.06
CA ALA A 163 8.00 13.19 19.91
C ALA A 163 6.54 13.10 20.34
N GLN A 164 6.03 14.19 20.93
CA GLN A 164 4.61 14.30 21.18
C GLN A 164 3.89 14.41 19.83
N SER A 165 3.20 13.35 19.46
CA SER A 165 2.53 13.25 18.16
C SER A 165 1.10 12.78 18.32
N GLU A 166 0.22 13.33 17.51
CA GLU A 166 -1.17 12.91 17.36
C GLU A 166 -1.34 12.29 15.99
N LYS A 167 -2.12 11.23 15.90
CA LYS A 167 -2.40 10.56 14.61
C LYS A 167 -3.89 10.52 14.32
N THR A 168 -4.23 10.69 13.07
CA THR A 168 -5.57 10.45 12.53
C THR A 168 -5.48 9.43 11.39
N GLU A 169 -6.57 8.71 11.16
CA GLU A 169 -6.66 7.72 10.08
C GLU A 169 -8.00 7.86 9.37
N GLU A 170 -7.96 7.85 8.06
CA GLU A 170 -9.12 7.89 7.17
C GLU A 170 -9.06 6.71 6.21
N VAL A 171 -10.21 6.10 5.93
CA VAL A 171 -10.31 4.98 4.98
C VAL A 171 -11.25 5.37 3.85
N VAL A 172 -10.77 5.27 2.62
CA VAL A 172 -11.53 5.57 1.42
C VAL A 172 -11.70 4.30 0.60
N THR A 173 -12.95 3.96 0.27
CA THR A 173 -13.26 2.83 -0.62
C THR A 173 -13.36 3.32 -2.05
N HIS A 174 -12.64 2.66 -2.96
CA HIS A 174 -12.65 2.97 -4.39
C HIS A 174 -13.72 2.17 -5.15
N PRO A 175 -14.17 2.64 -6.31
CA PRO A 175 -15.15 1.93 -7.13
C PRO A 175 -14.72 0.52 -7.59
N ASN A 176 -13.40 0.30 -7.70
CA ASN A 176 -12.83 -1.02 -8.02
C ASN A 176 -12.79 -1.97 -6.80
N GLY A 177 -13.25 -1.53 -5.62
CA GLY A 177 -13.29 -2.29 -4.38
C GLY A 177 -12.01 -2.21 -3.54
N THR A 178 -10.92 -1.59 -4.03
CA THR A 178 -9.71 -1.38 -3.22
C THR A 178 -9.95 -0.35 -2.13
N LEU A 179 -9.11 -0.39 -1.10
CA LEU A 179 -9.16 0.52 0.04
C LEU A 179 -7.89 1.37 0.10
N SER A 180 -8.06 2.70 0.19
CA SER A 180 -6.97 3.58 0.60
C SER A 180 -7.08 3.89 2.08
N VAL A 181 -6.01 3.62 2.80
CA VAL A 181 -5.82 4.07 4.19
C VAL A 181 -4.89 5.26 4.15
N ILE A 182 -5.32 6.39 4.71
CA ILE A 182 -4.56 7.63 4.79
C ILE A 182 -4.35 7.93 6.26
N SER A 183 -3.11 7.88 6.72
CA SER A 183 -2.76 8.22 8.09
C SER A 183 -1.98 9.52 8.13
N LYS A 184 -2.44 10.47 8.95
CA LYS A 184 -1.78 11.76 9.17
C LYS A 184 -1.18 11.77 10.58
N LEU A 185 0.09 12.14 10.64
CA LEU A 185 0.84 12.30 11.89
C LEU A 185 1.15 13.77 12.08
N TYR A 186 0.68 14.33 13.19
CA TYR A 186 0.92 15.72 13.57
C TYR A 186 2.00 15.76 14.65
N VAL A 187 3.07 16.51 14.39
CA VAL A 187 4.17 16.69 15.34
C VAL A 187 4.35 18.17 15.62
N ASN A 188 4.15 18.53 16.88
CA ASN A 188 4.42 19.89 17.34
C ASN A 188 5.94 20.12 17.41
N ARG A 189 6.42 21.28 16.92
CA ARG A 189 7.83 21.66 16.85
C ARG A 189 8.64 20.75 15.92
N SER A 190 8.54 21.00 14.62
CA SER A 190 9.28 20.28 13.57
C SER A 190 10.79 20.23 13.79
N THR A 191 11.36 21.22 14.49
CA THR A 191 12.80 21.27 14.84
C THR A 191 13.28 20.08 15.66
N SER A 192 12.38 19.40 16.39
CA SER A 192 12.74 18.19 17.15
C SER A 192 12.99 16.98 16.26
N LEU A 193 12.53 17.02 15.01
CA LEU A 193 12.69 15.95 14.01
C LEU A 193 13.67 16.31 12.88
N ALA A 194 14.23 17.51 12.90
CA ALA A 194 15.17 17.96 11.90
C ALA A 194 16.36 17.01 11.78
N GLY A 195 16.66 16.60 10.56
CA GLY A 195 17.71 15.62 10.26
C GLY A 195 17.36 14.17 10.59
N GLN A 196 16.20 13.88 11.18
CA GLN A 196 15.76 12.54 11.54
C GLN A 196 14.99 11.87 10.41
N LEU A 197 14.96 10.54 10.44
CA LEU A 197 14.22 9.72 9.49
C LEU A 197 12.80 9.47 10.05
N LEU A 198 11.80 9.88 9.29
CA LEU A 198 10.41 9.57 9.53
C LEU A 198 10.04 8.33 8.73
N ILE A 199 9.54 7.30 9.37
CA ILE A 199 9.20 6.04 8.72
C ILE A 199 7.72 5.72 8.93
N CYS A 200 7.03 5.46 7.82
CA CYS A 200 5.70 4.90 7.77
C CYS A 200 5.83 3.43 7.38
N ARG A 201 5.48 2.52 8.27
CA ARG A 201 5.42 1.09 8.02
C ARG A 201 4.01 0.69 7.63
N VAL A 202 3.89 0.07 6.49
CA VAL A 202 2.62 -0.46 5.97
C VAL A 202 2.68 -1.97 5.95
N ARG A 203 1.79 -2.59 6.72
CA ARG A 203 1.57 -4.04 6.69
C ARG A 203 0.43 -4.37 5.74
N HIS A 204 0.71 -5.23 4.78
CA HIS A 204 -0.30 -5.75 3.86
C HIS A 204 -0.10 -7.26 3.72
N MET A 205 -1.14 -8.02 4.02
CA MET A 205 -1.08 -9.46 4.17
C MET A 205 -0.04 -9.87 5.24
N GLU A 206 1.03 -10.56 4.85
CA GLU A 206 2.11 -10.99 5.75
C GLU A 206 3.41 -10.21 5.55
N GLU A 207 3.39 -9.18 4.68
CA GLU A 207 4.57 -8.36 4.36
C GLU A 207 4.48 -6.97 4.97
N ASP A 208 5.60 -6.51 5.52
CA ASP A 208 5.80 -5.14 5.96
C ASP A 208 6.61 -4.36 4.91
N ARG A 209 6.14 -3.18 4.51
CA ARG A 209 6.87 -2.24 3.64
C ARG A 209 7.06 -0.91 4.35
N ASP A 210 8.30 -0.43 4.37
CA ASP A 210 8.69 0.83 5.00
C ASP A 210 8.84 1.93 3.93
N TYR A 211 8.10 3.01 4.12
CA TYR A 211 8.26 4.27 3.39
C TYR A 211 8.95 5.24 4.31
N SER A 212 10.06 5.81 3.87
CA SER A 212 10.88 6.70 4.70
C SER A 212 11.16 8.02 4.02
N VAL A 213 11.21 9.09 4.81
CA VAL A 213 11.59 10.42 4.37
C VAL A 213 12.42 11.10 5.45
N LYS A 214 13.50 11.76 5.04
CA LYS A 214 14.32 12.56 5.96
C LYS A 214 13.71 13.94 6.09
N VAL A 215 13.49 14.38 7.32
CA VAL A 215 13.00 15.73 7.60
C VAL A 215 14.15 16.71 7.40
N GLU A 216 14.02 17.61 6.42
CA GLU A 216 15.04 18.62 6.14
C GLU A 216 14.87 19.84 7.05
N ASP A 217 15.99 20.41 7.48
CA ASP A 217 16.00 21.69 8.16
C ASP A 217 15.68 22.78 7.13
N GLY A 218 14.63 23.56 7.34
CA GLY A 218 14.20 24.63 6.43
C GLY A 218 15.21 25.78 6.24
N TRP A 219 16.39 25.70 6.86
CA TRP A 219 17.47 26.70 6.79
C TRP A 219 18.23 26.68 5.47
N TRP A 220 18.28 25.57 4.76
CA TRP A 220 19.09 25.41 3.56
C TRP A 220 18.62 26.26 2.36
N PHE A 221 17.35 26.62 2.31
CA PHE A 221 16.84 27.44 1.22
C PHE A 221 17.09 28.94 1.40
N SER A 222 17.25 29.43 2.63
CA SER A 222 17.46 30.83 2.91
C SER A 222 18.93 31.27 2.83
N VAL A 223 19.88 30.39 3.21
CA VAL A 223 21.32 30.72 3.23
C VAL A 223 21.90 31.03 1.85
N PRO A 224 21.70 30.22 0.81
CA PRO A 224 22.27 30.54 -0.51
C PRO A 224 21.67 31.81 -1.12
N TRP A 225 20.40 32.11 -0.89
CA TRP A 225 19.77 33.36 -1.34
C TRP A 225 20.31 34.57 -0.61
N LEU A 226 20.53 34.51 0.70
CA LEU A 226 21.13 35.59 1.48
C LEU A 226 22.59 35.83 1.06
N LEU A 227 23.36 34.79 0.80
CA LEU A 227 24.73 34.93 0.29
C LEU A 227 24.76 35.52 -1.11
N ALA A 228 23.86 35.11 -2.00
CA ALA A 228 23.77 35.62 -3.36
C ALA A 228 23.36 37.10 -3.36
N THR A 229 22.39 37.50 -2.55
CA THR A 229 21.97 38.91 -2.43
C THR A 229 23.09 39.78 -1.81
N ALA A 230 23.80 39.28 -0.81
CA ALA A 230 24.95 40.01 -0.22
C ALA A 230 26.07 40.19 -1.26
N ALA A 231 26.40 39.16 -2.04
CA ALA A 231 27.41 39.23 -3.10
C ALA A 231 27.02 40.26 -4.18
N LEU A 232 25.75 40.26 -4.62
CA LEU A 232 25.25 41.25 -5.60
C LEU A 232 25.34 42.69 -5.06
N LEU A 233 25.01 42.89 -3.78
CA LEU A 233 25.14 44.23 -3.14
C LEU A 233 26.61 44.70 -3.09
N ILE A 234 27.54 43.79 -2.76
CA ILE A 234 28.97 44.14 -2.77
C ILE A 234 29.45 44.54 -4.16
N VAL A 235 29.09 43.76 -5.20
CA VAL A 235 29.44 44.09 -6.59
C VAL A 235 28.86 45.42 -6.98
N PHE A 236 27.60 45.68 -6.64
CA PHE A 236 26.95 46.99 -6.94
C PHE A 236 27.69 48.17 -6.28
N VAL A 237 28.04 48.03 -4.99
CA VAL A 237 28.79 49.07 -4.26
C VAL A 237 30.15 49.33 -4.91
N VAL A 238 30.88 48.26 -5.26
CA VAL A 238 32.17 48.36 -5.96
C VAL A 238 32.02 49.09 -7.30
N LEU A 239 31.00 48.78 -8.11
CA LEU A 239 30.73 49.43 -9.37
C LEU A 239 30.42 50.93 -9.17
N VAL A 240 29.61 51.26 -8.19
CA VAL A 240 29.30 52.66 -7.87
C VAL A 240 30.56 53.43 -7.47
N LEU A 241 31.39 52.84 -6.59
CA LEU A 241 32.64 53.47 -6.18
C LEU A 241 33.62 53.65 -7.31
N THR A 242 33.77 52.65 -8.21
CA THR A 242 34.63 52.75 -9.38
C THR A 242 34.16 53.87 -10.33
N VAL A 243 32.86 53.99 -10.59
CA VAL A 243 32.30 55.07 -11.42
C VAL A 243 32.50 56.44 -10.78
N VAL A 244 32.29 56.57 -9.46
CA VAL A 244 32.53 57.81 -8.72
C VAL A 244 34.01 58.22 -8.75
N CYS A 245 34.91 57.23 -8.49
CA CYS A 245 36.36 57.47 -8.60
C CYS A 245 36.77 57.90 -10.03
N TRP A 246 36.24 57.27 -11.05
CA TRP A 246 36.52 57.59 -12.44
C TRP A 246 36.00 58.97 -12.82
N ARG A 247 34.81 59.36 -12.40
CA ARG A 247 34.25 60.71 -12.59
C ARG A 247 35.11 61.76 -11.86
N ARG A 248 35.53 61.51 -10.62
CA ARG A 248 36.42 62.41 -9.87
C ARG A 248 37.79 62.57 -10.56
N ARG A 249 38.37 61.47 -11.08
CA ARG A 249 39.64 61.53 -11.84
C ARG A 249 39.52 62.35 -13.14
N ARG A 250 38.41 62.15 -13.89
CA ARG A 250 38.13 62.94 -15.10
C ARG A 250 37.98 64.43 -14.78
N LYS A 251 37.25 64.78 -13.71
CA LYS A 251 37.07 66.17 -13.30
C LYS A 251 38.41 66.80 -12.92
N LYS A 252 39.25 66.08 -12.19
CA LYS A 252 40.59 66.58 -11.82
C LYS A 252 41.52 66.75 -13.02
N GLN A 253 41.36 65.94 -14.07
CA GLN A 253 42.11 66.04 -15.31
C GLN A 253 41.65 67.20 -16.19
N SER A 254 40.37 67.52 -16.20
CA SER A 254 39.84 68.73 -16.90
C SER A 254 40.24 69.99 -16.14
N ASP A 255 40.30 69.98 -14.81
CA ASP A 255 40.73 71.18 -14.05
C ASP A 255 42.26 71.45 -14.28
N VAL A 256 43.09 70.38 -14.37
CA VAL A 256 44.54 70.51 -14.70
C VAL A 256 44.75 71.06 -16.15
N SER A 257 43.93 70.60 -17.13
CA SER A 257 44.03 71.05 -18.49
C SER A 257 43.60 72.57 -18.68
N LEU A 258 42.61 72.99 -17.89
CA LEU A 258 42.21 74.37 -17.81
C LEU A 258 43.30 75.27 -17.20
N CYS A 259 43.96 74.88 -16.12
CA CYS A 259 45.07 75.56 -15.50
C CYS A 259 46.28 75.66 -16.44
N TYR A 260 46.53 74.64 -17.30
CA TYR A 260 47.65 74.65 -18.26
C TYR A 260 47.34 75.55 -19.48
N GLY A 261 46.10 75.59 -19.91
CA GLY A 261 45.63 76.52 -20.99
C GLY A 261 45.74 78.00 -20.58
N ASP A 262 45.41 78.34 -19.35
CA ASP A 262 45.50 79.75 -18.83
C ASP A 262 47.00 80.15 -18.64
N PHE A 263 47.87 79.25 -18.36
CA PHE A 263 49.32 79.53 -18.24
C PHE A 263 49.96 79.81 -19.55
N GLN A 264 49.54 79.15 -20.63
CA GLN A 264 50.05 79.39 -22.00
C GLN A 264 49.56 80.72 -22.57
N MET A 265 48.36 81.18 -22.26
CA MET A 265 47.85 82.49 -22.74
C MET A 265 48.50 83.72 -22.06
N LYS A 266 49.05 83.57 -20.83
CA LYS A 266 49.73 84.62 -20.09
C LYS A 266 51.16 84.90 -20.55
N TYR A 267 51.78 84.08 -21.37
CA TYR A 267 53.14 84.19 -21.84
C TYR A 267 53.22 84.51 -23.40
N ALA A 268 52.05 84.65 -24.03
CA ALA A 268 51.97 84.91 -25.44
C ALA A 268 51.49 86.38 -25.79
N SER A 269 51.46 87.33 -24.83
CA SER A 269 51.18 88.74 -25.06
C SER A 269 52.36 89.61 -24.72
#